data_5a2881a6a46915c444434dcb38e01874
#
_entry.id   5a2881a6a46915c444434dcb38e01874
#
_cell.length_a   1.000
_cell.length_b   1.000
_cell.length_c   1.000
_cell.angle_alpha   90.00
_cell.angle_beta   90.00
_cell.angle_gamma   90.00
#
_symmetry.space_group_name_H-M   'P 1'
#
loop_
_entity.id
_entity.type
_entity.pdbx_description
1 polymer ?
#
loop_
_entity_poly.entity_id
_entity_poly.type
_entity_poly.pdbx_seq_one_letter_code
_entity_poly.pdbx_strand_id
1 'polypeptide(L)'
;MWLGLAPPASAVTVARLYESTVPLAERSERGQTEALQEAMRQVLVRVTGQRNAGYEPALVPLVNDARRYVQQFRVVGANQFFAGFDGAKLERLIVEAGQPLWGHERPGTLIWLRLVDGAGRPITDGRGESALRSALERAATLRGLPVIWPGSTPSQDFAESSSPSSEKLSALADEYGADAVLLGGATSSPTGSWRVRWTLYYGDERSEWSGPPEEGPNGAADTFAGVFAAGAAQGGAAVTISVIGVNSLGAYAQVTDYLESLTLIRTLAVEELSGDTVVYRAEVRGDASRLARAIDLGNRLERAQSATDPALSSALSYRYRP
;
A
#
# COMPACT_ATOMS: atom_id res chain seq x y z
N MET A 1 3.30 0.52 37.73
CA MET A 1 3.76 1.28 36.54
C MET A 1 3.80 0.29 35.39
N TRP A 2 2.71 0.22 34.64
CA TRP A 2 2.59 -0.66 33.45
C TRP A 2 3.14 0.10 32.27
N LEU A 3 4.30 -0.31 31.79
CA LEU A 3 4.77 0.08 30.46
C LEU A 3 3.93 -0.72 29.46
N GLY A 4 2.93 -0.08 28.89
CA GLY A 4 2.26 -0.60 27.71
C GLY A 4 3.25 -0.57 26.55
N LEU A 5 3.72 -1.75 26.10
CA LEU A 5 4.34 -1.85 24.79
C LEU A 5 3.26 -1.49 23.77
N ALA A 6 3.44 -0.38 23.07
CA ALA A 6 2.67 -0.10 21.87
C ALA A 6 2.93 -1.24 20.85
N PRO A 7 1.91 -1.79 20.21
CA PRO A 7 2.14 -2.75 19.14
C PRO A 7 2.93 -2.06 18.01
N PRO A 8 3.92 -2.73 17.42
CA PRO A 8 4.65 -2.16 16.28
C PRO A 8 3.68 -1.87 15.14
N ALA A 9 3.88 -0.73 14.48
CA ALA A 9 3.23 -0.43 13.21
C ALA A 9 3.48 -1.59 12.25
N SER A 10 2.42 -2.13 11.68
CA SER A 10 2.48 -3.29 10.77
C SER A 10 1.88 -2.88 9.45
N ALA A 11 2.65 -3.00 8.37
CA ALA A 11 2.08 -2.92 7.04
C ALA A 11 0.83 -3.80 6.94
N VAL A 12 -0.20 -3.25 6.34
CA VAL A 12 -1.44 -3.98 6.15
C VAL A 12 -1.33 -4.80 4.87
N THR A 13 -1.34 -6.13 5.01
CA THR A 13 -1.40 -7.02 3.85
C THR A 13 -2.76 -6.88 3.16
N VAL A 14 -2.75 -6.39 1.93
CA VAL A 14 -4.00 -6.22 1.15
C VAL A 14 -4.40 -7.55 0.52
N ALA A 15 -5.38 -8.22 1.14
CA ALA A 15 -5.79 -9.57 0.78
C ALA A 15 -6.51 -9.70 -0.58
N ARG A 16 -7.08 -8.61 -1.12
CA ARG A 16 -7.97 -8.66 -2.31
C ARG A 16 -7.47 -7.81 -3.47
N LEU A 17 -6.17 -7.87 -3.76
CA LEU A 17 -5.58 -7.07 -4.84
C LEU A 17 -6.14 -7.42 -6.21
N TYR A 18 -6.45 -8.69 -6.46
CA TYR A 18 -6.88 -9.22 -7.77
C TYR A 18 -8.39 -9.38 -7.90
N GLU A 19 -9.15 -8.84 -6.95
CA GLU A 19 -10.60 -8.89 -6.96
C GLU A 19 -11.20 -7.50 -7.19
N SER A 20 -12.28 -7.39 -7.95
CA SER A 20 -13.02 -6.14 -8.07
C SER A 20 -14.51 -6.37 -8.18
N THR A 21 -15.28 -5.38 -7.70
CA THR A 21 -16.73 -5.33 -7.86
C THR A 21 -17.08 -4.04 -8.60
N VAL A 22 -17.71 -4.20 -9.74
CA VAL A 22 -18.03 -3.10 -10.67
C VAL A 22 -19.52 -3.05 -10.97
N PRO A 23 -20.06 -1.91 -11.41
CA PRO A 23 -21.44 -1.85 -11.89
C PRO A 23 -21.68 -2.82 -13.07
N LEU A 24 -22.84 -3.48 -13.08
CA LEU A 24 -23.32 -4.28 -14.19
C LEU A 24 -24.46 -3.52 -14.86
N ALA A 25 -24.19 -2.97 -16.04
CA ALA A 25 -25.20 -2.21 -16.78
C ALA A 25 -26.35 -3.11 -17.28
N GLU A 26 -26.00 -4.29 -17.80
CA GLU A 26 -26.93 -5.28 -18.32
C GLU A 26 -26.50 -6.69 -17.91
N ARG A 27 -27.49 -7.59 -17.68
CA ARG A 27 -27.23 -9.01 -17.41
C ARG A 27 -26.97 -9.85 -18.67
N SER A 28 -26.80 -9.20 -19.83
CA SER A 28 -26.42 -9.84 -21.09
C SER A 28 -24.95 -10.33 -21.08
N GLU A 29 -24.60 -11.19 -22.00
CA GLU A 29 -23.20 -11.64 -22.17
C GLU A 29 -22.28 -10.45 -22.49
N ARG A 30 -22.75 -9.49 -23.27
CA ARG A 30 -22.05 -8.25 -23.58
C ARG A 30 -21.79 -7.43 -22.31
N GLY A 31 -22.84 -7.20 -21.49
CA GLY A 31 -22.71 -6.44 -20.24
C GLY A 31 -21.75 -7.12 -19.25
N GLN A 32 -21.74 -8.46 -19.18
CA GLN A 32 -20.79 -9.20 -18.36
C GLN A 32 -19.34 -9.06 -18.90
N THR A 33 -19.16 -9.05 -20.21
CA THR A 33 -17.83 -8.83 -20.83
C THR A 33 -17.30 -7.44 -20.52
N GLU A 34 -18.13 -6.41 -20.67
CA GLU A 34 -17.78 -5.03 -20.34
C GLU A 34 -17.45 -4.88 -18.84
N ALA A 35 -18.21 -5.55 -17.96
CA ALA A 35 -17.95 -5.56 -16.52
C ALA A 35 -16.63 -6.28 -16.17
N LEU A 36 -16.31 -7.39 -16.85
CA LEU A 36 -15.01 -8.08 -16.69
C LEU A 36 -13.84 -7.19 -17.09
N GLN A 37 -13.97 -6.48 -18.20
CA GLN A 37 -12.95 -5.54 -18.68
C GLN A 37 -12.74 -4.39 -17.70
N GLU A 38 -13.84 -3.83 -17.17
CA GLU A 38 -13.76 -2.76 -16.17
C GLU A 38 -13.13 -3.27 -14.85
N ALA A 39 -13.51 -4.47 -14.39
CA ALA A 39 -12.90 -5.09 -13.23
C ALA A 39 -11.39 -5.31 -13.44
N MET A 40 -10.96 -5.74 -14.63
CA MET A 40 -9.55 -5.90 -14.98
C MET A 40 -8.82 -4.55 -14.93
N ARG A 41 -9.40 -3.46 -15.49
CA ARG A 41 -8.79 -2.13 -15.43
C ARG A 41 -8.52 -1.71 -13.98
N GLN A 42 -9.50 -1.90 -13.09
CA GLN A 42 -9.36 -1.55 -11.67
C GLN A 42 -8.28 -2.39 -10.99
N VAL A 43 -8.19 -3.67 -11.29
CA VAL A 43 -7.12 -4.55 -10.78
C VAL A 43 -5.76 -4.08 -11.29
N LEU A 44 -5.60 -3.77 -12.57
CA LEU A 44 -4.34 -3.28 -13.12
C LEU A 44 -3.89 -1.97 -12.47
N VAL A 45 -4.79 -1.00 -12.26
CA VAL A 45 -4.50 0.24 -11.52
C VAL A 45 -3.96 -0.07 -10.13
N ARG A 46 -4.58 -1.01 -9.44
CA ARG A 46 -4.23 -1.39 -8.08
C ARG A 46 -2.89 -2.10 -7.98
N VAL A 47 -2.63 -3.06 -8.86
CA VAL A 47 -1.41 -3.88 -8.80
C VAL A 47 -0.19 -3.23 -9.43
N THR A 48 -0.37 -2.26 -10.33
CA THR A 48 0.76 -1.49 -10.88
C THR A 48 1.05 -0.21 -10.11
N GLY A 49 0.06 0.29 -9.36
CA GLY A 49 0.09 1.61 -8.75
C GLY A 49 -0.06 2.78 -9.74
N GLN A 50 -0.24 2.51 -11.03
CA GLN A 50 -0.39 3.53 -12.06
C GLN A 50 -1.86 3.85 -12.30
N ARG A 51 -2.26 5.14 -12.25
CA ARG A 51 -3.67 5.56 -12.43
C ARG A 51 -4.26 5.13 -13.77
N ASN A 52 -3.46 5.10 -14.81
CA ASN A 52 -3.89 4.83 -16.19
C ASN A 52 -3.56 3.42 -16.67
N ALA A 53 -3.18 2.50 -15.75
CA ALA A 53 -2.73 1.15 -16.11
C ALA A 53 -3.70 0.39 -17.03
N GLY A 54 -5.01 0.56 -16.82
CA GLY A 54 -6.03 -0.10 -17.66
C GLY A 54 -6.09 0.40 -19.10
N TYR A 55 -5.42 1.50 -19.42
CA TYR A 55 -5.34 2.11 -20.76
C TYR A 55 -3.90 2.14 -21.30
N GLU A 56 -2.94 1.64 -20.53
CA GLU A 56 -1.56 1.51 -20.96
C GLU A 56 -1.46 0.52 -22.14
N PRO A 57 -0.91 0.92 -23.31
CA PRO A 57 -0.88 0.07 -24.51
C PRO A 57 -0.33 -1.33 -24.27
N ALA A 58 0.67 -1.46 -23.41
CA ALA A 58 1.27 -2.75 -23.03
C ALA A 58 0.32 -3.65 -22.21
N LEU A 59 -0.69 -3.10 -21.52
CA LEU A 59 -1.64 -3.81 -20.68
C LEU A 59 -3.05 -3.94 -21.28
N VAL A 60 -3.36 -3.18 -22.34
CA VAL A 60 -4.65 -3.27 -23.05
C VAL A 60 -5.01 -4.70 -23.48
N PRO A 61 -4.07 -5.55 -23.94
CA PRO A 61 -4.38 -6.96 -24.26
C PRO A 61 -4.94 -7.74 -23.06
N LEU A 62 -4.49 -7.46 -21.83
CA LEU A 62 -5.01 -8.11 -20.62
C LEU A 62 -6.47 -7.70 -20.36
N VAL A 63 -6.80 -6.43 -20.63
CA VAL A 63 -8.17 -5.92 -20.48
C VAL A 63 -9.09 -6.55 -21.53
N ASN A 64 -8.67 -6.59 -22.79
CA ASN A 64 -9.48 -7.15 -23.88
C ASN A 64 -9.77 -8.63 -23.67
N ASP A 65 -8.78 -9.37 -23.19
CA ASP A 65 -8.84 -10.81 -22.92
C ASP A 65 -9.14 -11.15 -21.44
N ALA A 66 -9.77 -10.25 -20.67
CA ALA A 66 -9.99 -10.42 -19.21
C ALA A 66 -10.60 -11.78 -18.85
N ARG A 67 -11.46 -12.33 -19.71
CA ARG A 67 -12.10 -13.64 -19.52
C ARG A 67 -11.08 -14.80 -19.43
N ARG A 68 -9.90 -14.68 -20.02
CA ARG A 68 -8.84 -15.71 -19.98
C ARG A 68 -8.10 -15.77 -18.63
N TYR A 69 -8.28 -14.74 -17.80
CA TYR A 69 -7.55 -14.59 -16.54
C TYR A 69 -8.48 -14.65 -15.33
N VAL A 70 -9.80 -14.63 -15.54
CA VAL A 70 -10.78 -14.72 -14.44
C VAL A 70 -10.81 -16.13 -13.86
N GLN A 71 -10.70 -16.24 -12.54
CA GLN A 71 -10.86 -17.48 -11.80
C GLN A 71 -12.30 -17.66 -11.29
N GLN A 72 -12.92 -16.54 -10.90
CA GLN A 72 -14.29 -16.55 -10.41
C GLN A 72 -14.99 -15.25 -10.77
N PHE A 73 -16.28 -15.34 -11.07
CA PHE A 73 -17.13 -14.16 -11.21
C PHE A 73 -18.56 -14.49 -10.81
N ARG A 74 -19.30 -13.47 -10.39
CA ARG A 74 -20.71 -13.59 -10.05
C ARG A 74 -21.41 -12.24 -10.10
N VAL A 75 -22.71 -12.27 -10.35
CA VAL A 75 -23.58 -11.11 -10.17
C VAL A 75 -23.89 -10.97 -8.68
N VAL A 76 -23.71 -9.77 -8.13
CA VAL A 76 -23.94 -9.42 -6.74
C VAL A 76 -25.11 -8.44 -6.66
N GLY A 77 -26.16 -8.81 -5.94
CA GLY A 77 -27.36 -7.97 -5.87
C GLY A 77 -28.01 -7.75 -7.24
N ALA A 78 -28.55 -6.56 -7.46
CA ALA A 78 -29.31 -6.24 -8.68
C ALA A 78 -28.41 -5.87 -9.86
N ASN A 79 -27.34 -5.11 -9.63
CA ASN A 79 -26.58 -4.40 -10.67
C ASN A 79 -25.09 -4.32 -10.39
N GLN A 80 -24.50 -5.28 -9.67
CA GLN A 80 -23.07 -5.35 -9.45
C GLN A 80 -22.51 -6.69 -9.97
N PHE A 81 -21.28 -6.65 -10.41
CA PHE A 81 -20.52 -7.78 -10.93
C PHE A 81 -19.19 -7.90 -10.20
N PHE A 82 -19.02 -9.02 -9.52
CA PHE A 82 -17.75 -9.37 -8.88
C PHE A 82 -16.92 -10.22 -9.83
N ALA A 83 -15.62 -9.92 -9.91
CA ALA A 83 -14.62 -10.72 -10.60
C ALA A 83 -13.35 -10.86 -9.75
N GLY A 84 -12.81 -12.07 -9.72
CA GLY A 84 -11.51 -12.40 -9.15
C GLY A 84 -10.62 -13.04 -10.20
N PHE A 85 -9.39 -12.57 -10.32
CA PHE A 85 -8.45 -12.96 -11.35
C PHE A 85 -7.28 -13.76 -10.78
N ASP A 86 -6.58 -14.50 -11.65
CA ASP A 86 -5.35 -15.22 -11.34
C ASP A 86 -4.21 -14.25 -11.10
N GLY A 87 -3.92 -13.95 -9.83
CA GLY A 87 -2.91 -13.00 -9.42
C GLY A 87 -1.52 -13.36 -9.92
N ALA A 88 -1.09 -14.60 -9.73
CA ALA A 88 0.26 -15.05 -10.12
C ALA A 88 0.48 -14.94 -11.64
N LYS A 89 -0.57 -15.24 -12.42
CA LYS A 89 -0.51 -15.11 -13.87
C LYS A 89 -0.48 -13.64 -14.30
N LEU A 90 -1.29 -12.78 -13.66
CA LEU A 90 -1.30 -11.35 -13.97
C LEU A 90 0.02 -10.69 -13.62
N GLU A 91 0.60 -10.96 -12.45
CA GLU A 91 1.91 -10.42 -12.04
C GLU A 91 2.99 -10.71 -13.07
N ARG A 92 3.08 -11.98 -13.50
CA ARG A 92 4.05 -12.37 -14.51
C ARG A 92 3.86 -11.60 -15.82
N LEU A 93 2.63 -11.50 -16.31
CA LEU A 93 2.33 -10.80 -17.56
C LEU A 93 2.57 -9.28 -17.46
N ILE A 94 2.28 -8.67 -16.31
CA ILE A 94 2.57 -7.25 -16.06
C ILE A 94 4.08 -7.00 -16.10
N VAL A 95 4.87 -7.87 -15.45
CA VAL A 95 6.33 -7.78 -15.47
C VAL A 95 6.90 -8.03 -16.86
N GLU A 96 6.40 -9.03 -17.61
CA GLU A 96 6.77 -9.31 -19.00
C GLU A 96 6.46 -8.13 -19.93
N ALA A 97 5.36 -7.40 -19.65
CA ALA A 97 5.00 -6.16 -20.34
C ALA A 97 5.88 -4.95 -19.94
N GLY A 98 6.87 -5.14 -19.08
CA GLY A 98 7.77 -4.07 -18.62
C GLY A 98 7.12 -3.08 -17.64
N GLN A 99 5.95 -3.40 -17.09
CA GLN A 99 5.21 -2.52 -16.21
C GLN A 99 5.60 -2.74 -14.74
N PRO A 100 5.50 -1.70 -13.88
CA PRO A 100 5.78 -1.83 -12.47
C PRO A 100 4.75 -2.72 -11.77
N LEU A 101 5.19 -3.39 -10.71
CA LEU A 101 4.34 -4.19 -9.85
C LEU A 101 4.43 -3.67 -8.41
N TRP A 102 3.29 -3.33 -7.83
CA TRP A 102 3.16 -2.94 -6.43
C TRP A 102 2.47 -4.05 -5.64
N GLY A 103 3.23 -4.71 -4.78
CA GLY A 103 2.82 -5.93 -4.08
C GLY A 103 1.79 -5.74 -2.98
N HIS A 104 1.66 -6.80 -2.17
CA HIS A 104 0.67 -6.91 -1.11
C HIS A 104 1.00 -6.06 0.14
N GLU A 105 2.29 -5.88 0.44
CA GLU A 105 2.75 -5.08 1.57
C GLU A 105 2.63 -3.60 1.23
N ARG A 106 1.74 -2.91 1.93
CA ARG A 106 1.42 -1.50 1.66
C ARG A 106 1.34 -0.69 2.93
N PRO A 107 1.83 0.56 2.92
CA PRO A 107 1.76 1.40 4.09
C PRO A 107 0.33 1.61 4.58
N GLY A 108 0.04 1.22 5.82
CA GLY A 108 -1.19 1.58 6.51
C GLY A 108 -1.24 3.09 6.69
N THR A 109 -2.25 3.74 6.12
CA THR A 109 -2.34 5.20 6.05
C THR A 109 -3.46 5.72 6.94
N LEU A 110 -3.10 6.41 8.02
CA LEU A 110 -4.05 7.10 8.87
C LEU A 110 -4.54 8.37 8.16
N ILE A 111 -5.84 8.47 7.88
CA ILE A 111 -6.44 9.69 7.33
C ILE A 111 -7.01 10.53 8.47
N TRP A 112 -6.52 11.78 8.56
CA TRP A 112 -6.99 12.75 9.51
C TRP A 112 -7.58 13.96 8.80
N LEU A 113 -8.85 14.24 9.05
CA LEU A 113 -9.58 15.31 8.38
C LEU A 113 -9.90 16.47 9.34
N ARG A 114 -9.62 17.67 8.89
CA ARG A 114 -10.13 18.91 9.47
C ARG A 114 -11.12 19.54 8.49
N LEU A 115 -12.36 19.69 8.90
CA LEU A 115 -13.43 20.25 8.10
C LEU A 115 -13.65 21.72 8.47
N VAL A 116 -13.66 22.59 7.47
CA VAL A 116 -13.98 24.01 7.65
C VAL A 116 -15.02 24.48 6.62
N ASP A 117 -15.82 25.45 7.01
CA ASP A 117 -16.75 26.13 6.10
C ASP A 117 -16.00 27.13 5.18
N GLY A 118 -16.73 27.73 4.23
CA GLY A 118 -16.16 28.73 3.30
C GLY A 118 -15.60 29.98 3.98
N ALA A 119 -15.90 30.20 5.26
CA ALA A 119 -15.36 31.28 6.10
C ALA A 119 -14.21 30.84 6.99
N GLY A 120 -13.75 29.56 6.86
CA GLY A 120 -12.65 28.99 7.63
C GLY A 120 -13.03 28.52 9.04
N ARG A 121 -14.32 28.48 9.39
CA ARG A 121 -14.80 28.06 10.72
C ARG A 121 -14.89 26.52 10.77
N PRO A 122 -14.45 25.87 11.86
CA PRO A 122 -14.55 24.42 12.00
C PRO A 122 -16.01 23.94 11.89
N ILE A 123 -16.21 22.86 11.14
CA ILE A 123 -17.48 22.13 11.05
C ILE A 123 -17.37 20.96 12.04
N THR A 124 -18.15 21.01 13.13
CA THR A 124 -18.11 20.03 14.21
C THR A 124 -19.38 19.19 14.31
N ASP A 125 -20.38 19.45 13.47
CA ASP A 125 -21.70 18.80 13.49
C ASP A 125 -21.80 17.57 12.57
N GLY A 126 -20.67 17.08 12.03
CA GLY A 126 -20.59 15.90 11.17
C GLY A 126 -21.21 16.07 9.77
N ARG A 127 -21.67 17.27 9.43
CA ARG A 127 -22.25 17.52 8.08
C ARG A 127 -21.22 17.31 6.99
N GLY A 128 -21.57 16.48 6.02
CA GLY A 128 -20.72 16.15 4.87
C GLY A 128 -19.58 15.16 5.17
N GLU A 129 -19.28 14.87 6.43
CA GLU A 129 -18.20 13.96 6.83
C GLU A 129 -18.39 12.54 6.27
N SER A 130 -19.60 11.99 6.38
CA SER A 130 -19.91 10.65 5.89
C SER A 130 -19.74 10.51 4.37
N ALA A 131 -20.18 11.51 3.61
CA ALA A 131 -20.02 11.53 2.15
C ALA A 131 -18.56 11.67 1.76
N LEU A 132 -17.81 12.53 2.46
CA LEU A 132 -16.39 12.73 2.26
C LEU A 132 -15.61 11.44 2.58
N ARG A 133 -15.87 10.82 3.73
CA ARG A 133 -15.28 9.55 4.12
C ARG A 133 -15.55 8.45 3.09
N SER A 134 -16.79 8.32 2.63
CA SER A 134 -17.15 7.34 1.60
C SER A 134 -16.43 7.58 0.27
N ALA A 135 -16.20 8.84 -0.13
CA ALA A 135 -15.44 9.17 -1.32
C ALA A 135 -13.95 8.76 -1.17
N LEU A 136 -13.37 9.04 -0.01
CA LEU A 136 -11.99 8.66 0.32
C LEU A 136 -11.81 7.14 0.37
N GLU A 137 -12.73 6.41 1.00
CA GLU A 137 -12.70 4.95 1.09
C GLU A 137 -12.81 4.29 -0.30
N ARG A 138 -13.67 4.82 -1.18
CA ARG A 138 -13.75 4.33 -2.57
C ARG A 138 -12.45 4.56 -3.33
N ALA A 139 -11.89 5.76 -3.24
CA ALA A 139 -10.62 6.07 -3.91
C ALA A 139 -9.47 5.19 -3.37
N ALA A 140 -9.37 5.03 -2.06
CA ALA A 140 -8.40 4.16 -1.42
C ALA A 140 -8.54 2.70 -1.88
N THR A 141 -9.78 2.18 -1.93
CA THR A 141 -10.07 0.82 -2.40
C THR A 141 -9.63 0.63 -3.86
N LEU A 142 -9.93 1.58 -4.74
CA LEU A 142 -9.53 1.54 -6.15
C LEU A 142 -8.00 1.51 -6.30
N ARG A 143 -7.29 2.20 -5.43
CA ARG A 143 -5.81 2.23 -5.43
C ARG A 143 -5.19 1.10 -4.62
N GLY A 144 -6.00 0.33 -3.85
CA GLY A 144 -5.52 -0.69 -2.91
C GLY A 144 -4.68 -0.08 -1.79
N LEU A 145 -5.00 1.14 -1.35
CA LEU A 145 -4.37 1.81 -0.23
C LEU A 145 -5.07 1.42 1.06
N PRO A 146 -4.38 0.79 2.05
CA PRO A 146 -4.95 0.52 3.36
C PRO A 146 -5.18 1.83 4.09
N VAL A 147 -6.42 2.07 4.51
CA VAL A 147 -6.80 3.28 5.23
C VAL A 147 -7.19 2.95 6.65
N ILE A 148 -6.65 3.71 7.58
CA ILE A 148 -6.96 3.68 9.01
C ILE A 148 -7.69 4.99 9.34
N TRP A 149 -8.76 4.88 10.11
CA TRP A 149 -9.52 6.03 10.57
C TRP A 149 -9.32 6.21 12.07
N PRO A 150 -9.14 7.45 12.56
CA PRO A 150 -9.13 7.69 14.00
C PRO A 150 -10.47 7.29 14.59
N GLY A 151 -10.45 6.78 15.81
CA GLY A 151 -11.66 6.54 16.61
C GLY A 151 -12.41 7.84 16.87
N SER A 152 -13.55 7.75 17.51
CA SER A 152 -14.58 8.78 17.60
C SER A 152 -14.24 10.09 18.32
N THR A 153 -13.01 10.36 18.71
CA THR A 153 -12.66 11.69 19.26
C THR A 153 -11.16 11.96 19.06
N PRO A 154 -10.81 12.86 18.11
CA PRO A 154 -9.46 13.41 18.06
C PRO A 154 -9.19 14.16 19.36
N SER A 155 -7.97 14.03 19.91
CA SER A 155 -7.53 14.96 20.95
C SER A 155 -7.69 16.38 20.41
N GLN A 156 -8.31 17.27 21.17
CA GLN A 156 -8.58 18.66 20.73
C GLN A 156 -7.31 19.37 20.28
N ASP A 157 -6.16 19.02 20.86
CA ASP A 157 -4.85 19.55 20.50
C ASP A 157 -4.43 19.30 19.05
N PHE A 158 -4.92 18.21 18.43
CA PHE A 158 -4.62 17.88 17.04
C PHE A 158 -5.55 18.60 16.07
N ALA A 159 -6.80 18.81 16.48
CA ALA A 159 -7.81 19.52 15.67
C ALA A 159 -7.49 21.01 15.51
N GLU A 160 -6.77 21.61 16.45
CA GLU A 160 -6.43 23.03 16.47
C GLU A 160 -5.12 23.38 15.76
N SER A 161 -4.19 22.42 15.60
CA SER A 161 -2.90 22.67 14.95
C SER A 161 -3.00 22.59 13.44
N SER A 162 -2.70 23.70 12.75
CA SER A 162 -2.61 23.74 11.29
C SER A 162 -1.35 23.04 10.73
N SER A 163 -0.36 22.78 11.60
CA SER A 163 0.89 22.11 11.24
C SER A 163 1.44 21.41 12.49
N PRO A 164 1.05 20.16 12.74
CA PRO A 164 1.58 19.40 13.86
C PRO A 164 3.09 19.11 13.68
N SER A 165 3.82 19.03 14.80
CA SER A 165 5.23 18.65 14.76
C SER A 165 5.41 17.19 14.31
N SER A 166 6.59 16.86 13.76
CA SER A 166 6.91 15.48 13.34
C SER A 166 6.79 14.48 14.49
N GLU A 167 7.17 14.86 15.70
CA GLU A 167 7.04 14.02 16.91
C GLU A 167 5.58 13.68 17.22
N LYS A 168 4.68 14.68 17.11
CA LYS A 168 3.24 14.45 17.33
C LYS A 168 2.65 13.54 16.26
N LEU A 169 3.11 13.68 15.02
CA LEU A 169 2.66 12.84 13.90
C LEU A 169 3.16 11.40 14.03
N SER A 170 4.42 11.21 14.44
CA SER A 170 4.96 9.88 14.73
C SER A 170 4.20 9.21 15.86
N ALA A 171 4.00 9.91 16.98
CA ALA A 171 3.23 9.38 18.10
C ALA A 171 1.79 9.02 17.71
N LEU A 172 1.16 9.80 16.82
CA LEU A 172 -0.15 9.50 16.29
C LEU A 172 -0.15 8.27 15.39
N ALA A 173 0.83 8.15 14.51
CA ALA A 173 1.00 6.96 13.68
C ALA A 173 1.16 5.69 14.54
N ASP A 174 2.02 5.76 15.54
CA ASP A 174 2.26 4.66 16.48
C ASP A 174 0.99 4.27 17.25
N GLU A 175 0.21 5.27 17.74
CA GLU A 175 -1.05 5.04 18.47
C GLU A 175 -2.06 4.23 17.64
N TYR A 176 -2.15 4.53 16.34
CA TYR A 176 -3.10 3.86 15.43
C TYR A 176 -2.50 2.68 14.66
N GLY A 177 -1.22 2.36 14.87
CA GLY A 177 -0.52 1.32 14.13
C GLY A 177 -0.45 1.63 12.62
N ALA A 178 -0.25 2.90 12.29
CA ALA A 178 -0.15 3.38 10.91
C ALA A 178 1.32 3.61 10.52
N ASP A 179 1.64 3.38 9.25
CA ASP A 179 2.97 3.65 8.70
C ASP A 179 3.09 5.08 8.17
N ALA A 180 1.96 5.70 7.85
CA ALA A 180 1.88 7.03 7.29
C ALA A 180 0.67 7.81 7.82
N VAL A 181 0.78 9.14 7.83
CA VAL A 181 -0.31 10.04 8.19
C VAL A 181 -0.65 10.96 7.02
N LEU A 182 -1.90 10.89 6.56
CA LEU A 182 -2.45 11.75 5.52
C LEU A 182 -3.38 12.79 6.15
N LEU A 183 -2.90 14.03 6.28
CA LEU A 183 -3.68 15.14 6.80
C LEU A 183 -4.47 15.79 5.68
N GLY A 184 -5.78 16.02 5.89
CA GLY A 184 -6.66 16.71 4.98
C GLY A 184 -7.31 17.94 5.60
N GLY A 185 -6.99 19.13 5.09
CA GLY A 185 -7.74 20.37 5.38
C GLY A 185 -8.84 20.59 4.34
N ALA A 186 -10.07 20.16 4.64
CA ALA A 186 -11.20 20.22 3.71
C ALA A 186 -12.02 21.48 3.90
N THR A 187 -12.17 22.26 2.83
CA THR A 187 -13.00 23.48 2.79
C THR A 187 -14.22 23.23 1.92
N SER A 188 -15.41 23.49 2.46
CA SER A 188 -16.65 23.40 1.68
C SER A 188 -16.87 24.67 0.85
N SER A 189 -17.28 24.49 -0.41
CA SER A 189 -17.76 25.59 -1.24
C SER A 189 -19.23 25.91 -0.96
N PRO A 190 -19.73 27.09 -1.34
CA PRO A 190 -21.16 27.39 -1.26
C PRO A 190 -22.06 26.45 -2.05
N THR A 191 -21.52 25.78 -3.06
CA THR A 191 -22.21 24.77 -3.90
C THR A 191 -22.18 23.35 -3.32
N GLY A 192 -21.59 23.18 -2.12
CA GLY A 192 -21.50 21.88 -1.44
C GLY A 192 -20.35 20.97 -1.91
N SER A 193 -19.50 21.45 -2.83
CA SER A 193 -18.30 20.70 -3.22
C SER A 193 -17.17 20.91 -2.21
N TRP A 194 -16.31 19.92 -2.04
CA TRP A 194 -15.15 19.97 -1.17
C TRP A 194 -13.88 20.20 -1.97
N ARG A 195 -13.02 21.08 -1.47
CA ARG A 195 -11.61 21.19 -1.87
C ARG A 195 -10.76 20.88 -0.67
N VAL A 196 -9.79 20.00 -0.85
CA VAL A 196 -8.95 19.53 0.24
C VAL A 196 -7.48 19.85 -0.06
N ARG A 197 -6.79 20.38 0.94
CA ARG A 197 -5.33 20.45 0.95
C ARG A 197 -4.83 19.22 1.71
N TRP A 198 -4.01 18.45 1.04
CA TRP A 198 -3.46 17.22 1.57
C TRP A 198 -1.99 17.40 1.93
N THR A 199 -1.58 16.79 3.04
CA THR A 199 -0.18 16.65 3.43
C THR A 199 0.03 15.21 3.86
N LEU A 200 0.89 14.49 3.17
CA LEU A 200 1.32 13.13 3.50
C LEU A 200 2.64 13.19 4.26
N TYR A 201 2.68 12.49 5.39
CA TYR A 201 3.89 12.24 6.16
C TYR A 201 4.19 10.75 6.16
N TYR A 202 5.39 10.40 5.74
CA TYR A 202 5.87 9.03 5.69
C TYR A 202 7.37 9.00 6.03
N GLY A 203 7.74 8.46 7.19
CA GLY A 203 9.09 8.64 7.75
C GLY A 203 9.43 10.13 7.87
N ASP A 204 10.59 10.52 7.34
CA ASP A 204 11.04 11.92 7.31
C ASP A 204 10.54 12.69 6.08
N GLU A 205 9.82 12.01 5.17
CA GLU A 205 9.35 12.62 3.92
C GLU A 205 7.99 13.30 4.14
N ARG A 206 7.84 14.48 3.50
CA ARG A 206 6.59 15.24 3.47
C ARG A 206 6.24 15.61 2.04
N SER A 207 5.02 15.31 1.63
CA SER A 207 4.47 15.66 0.31
C SER A 207 3.17 16.44 0.45
N GLU A 208 2.96 17.45 -0.37
CA GLU A 208 1.77 18.29 -0.34
C GLU A 208 1.12 18.41 -1.71
N TRP A 209 -0.20 18.37 -1.74
CA TRP A 209 -1.01 18.63 -2.93
C TRP A 209 -2.40 19.13 -2.55
N SER A 210 -3.21 19.49 -3.53
CA SER A 210 -4.61 19.87 -3.29
C SER A 210 -5.49 19.43 -4.45
N GLY A 211 -6.76 19.17 -4.14
CA GLY A 211 -7.73 18.72 -5.13
C GLY A 211 -9.08 18.38 -4.51
N PRO A 212 -9.95 17.70 -5.25
CA PRO A 212 -11.14 17.08 -4.68
C PRO A 212 -10.76 15.98 -3.67
N PRO A 213 -11.73 15.48 -2.88
CA PRO A 213 -11.43 14.50 -1.82
C PRO A 213 -10.63 13.28 -2.27
N GLU A 214 -10.98 12.73 -3.42
CA GLU A 214 -10.38 11.51 -3.98
C GLU A 214 -8.86 11.65 -4.25
N GLU A 215 -8.38 12.90 -4.43
CA GLU A 215 -6.96 13.16 -4.64
C GLU A 215 -6.10 12.89 -3.38
N GLY A 216 -6.68 12.82 -2.19
CA GLY A 216 -5.95 12.40 -1.00
C GLY A 216 -5.39 10.98 -1.15
N PRO A 217 -6.23 9.95 -1.20
CA PRO A 217 -5.79 8.58 -1.40
C PRO A 217 -5.05 8.37 -2.73
N ASN A 218 -5.43 9.08 -3.80
CA ASN A 218 -4.75 8.97 -5.09
C ASN A 218 -3.30 9.45 -5.01
N GLY A 219 -3.04 10.63 -4.44
CA GLY A 219 -1.70 11.18 -4.30
C GLY A 219 -0.83 10.36 -3.34
N ALA A 220 -1.40 9.88 -2.22
CA ALA A 220 -0.69 8.97 -1.32
C ALA A 220 -0.29 7.67 -2.04
N ALA A 221 -1.20 7.05 -2.78
CA ALA A 221 -0.91 5.84 -3.55
C ALA A 221 0.12 6.08 -4.66
N ASP A 222 0.12 7.24 -5.32
CA ASP A 222 1.16 7.59 -6.31
C ASP A 222 2.54 7.72 -5.66
N THR A 223 2.61 8.38 -4.50
CA THR A 223 3.84 8.51 -3.71
C THR A 223 4.38 7.14 -3.33
N PHE A 224 3.54 6.27 -2.76
CA PHE A 224 3.96 4.93 -2.36
C PHE A 224 4.30 4.02 -3.54
N ALA A 225 3.53 4.07 -4.63
CA ALA A 225 3.87 3.32 -5.83
C ALA A 225 5.22 3.75 -6.40
N GLY A 226 5.55 5.06 -6.36
CA GLY A 226 6.86 5.57 -6.74
C GLY A 226 8.01 4.98 -5.90
N VAL A 227 7.74 4.67 -4.63
CA VAL A 227 8.74 4.09 -3.71
C VAL A 227 8.79 2.57 -3.82
N PHE A 228 7.64 1.89 -3.84
CA PHE A 228 7.52 0.44 -3.64
C PHE A 228 7.24 -0.35 -4.91
N ALA A 229 6.63 0.24 -5.94
CA ALA A 229 6.40 -0.46 -7.19
C ALA A 229 7.72 -0.59 -7.97
N ALA A 230 8.05 -1.80 -8.38
CA ALA A 230 9.27 -2.09 -9.13
C ALA A 230 8.95 -2.59 -10.53
N GLY A 231 9.53 -1.92 -11.55
CA GLY A 231 9.44 -2.33 -12.95
C GLY A 231 10.60 -3.23 -13.38
N ALA A 232 10.39 -4.03 -14.42
CA ALA A 232 11.41 -4.89 -15.01
C ALA A 232 12.60 -4.10 -15.59
N ALA A 233 12.40 -2.84 -15.96
CA ALA A 233 13.43 -1.97 -16.55
C ALA A 233 14.39 -1.35 -15.53
N GLN A 234 14.13 -1.47 -14.23
CA GLN A 234 15.07 -1.02 -13.20
C GLN A 234 16.08 -2.15 -12.99
N GLY A 235 17.35 -1.91 -13.35
CA GLY A 235 18.44 -2.88 -13.30
C GLY A 235 18.48 -3.61 -11.95
N GLY A 236 18.73 -4.91 -11.99
CA GLY A 236 18.81 -5.74 -10.79
C GLY A 236 20.07 -5.44 -9.99
N ALA A 237 19.97 -5.16 -8.70
CA ALA A 237 21.09 -5.16 -7.77
C ALA A 237 21.12 -6.49 -7.01
N ALA A 238 22.33 -7.01 -6.78
CA ALA A 238 22.52 -8.12 -5.85
C ALA A 238 22.63 -7.51 -4.43
N VAL A 239 21.78 -7.97 -3.53
CA VAL A 239 21.72 -7.51 -2.13
C VAL A 239 21.88 -8.70 -1.21
N THR A 240 22.80 -8.58 -0.24
CA THR A 240 22.95 -9.57 0.82
C THR A 240 22.04 -9.16 2.00
N ILE A 241 21.27 -10.14 2.50
CA ILE A 241 20.36 -9.96 3.64
C ILE A 241 20.78 -10.95 4.73
N SER A 242 21.16 -10.45 5.90
CA SER A 242 21.50 -11.27 7.06
C SER A 242 20.32 -11.24 8.05
N VAL A 243 19.80 -12.41 8.42
CA VAL A 243 18.70 -12.55 9.37
C VAL A 243 19.15 -13.39 10.56
N ILE A 244 19.16 -12.77 11.75
CA ILE A 244 19.50 -13.41 13.02
C ILE A 244 18.25 -13.87 13.79
N GLY A 245 18.37 -14.87 14.65
CA GLY A 245 17.26 -15.41 15.45
C GLY A 245 16.47 -16.51 14.72
N VAL A 246 16.99 -17.06 13.62
CA VAL A 246 16.38 -18.17 12.88
C VAL A 246 16.84 -19.49 13.48
N ASN A 247 16.20 -19.91 14.58
CA ASN A 247 16.64 -21.03 15.42
C ASN A 247 15.86 -22.34 15.17
N SER A 248 15.01 -22.39 14.17
CA SER A 248 14.22 -23.56 13.83
C SER A 248 13.91 -23.63 12.32
N LEU A 249 13.59 -24.84 11.83
CA LEU A 249 13.15 -25.02 10.44
C LEU A 249 11.86 -24.23 10.14
N GLY A 250 10.95 -24.10 11.12
CA GLY A 250 9.74 -23.28 10.97
C GLY A 250 10.05 -21.79 10.82
N ALA A 251 10.99 -21.26 11.62
CA ALA A 251 11.47 -19.89 11.50
C ALA A 251 12.14 -19.65 10.13
N TYR A 252 12.97 -20.60 9.71
CA TYR A 252 13.61 -20.55 8.40
C TYR A 252 12.58 -20.49 7.25
N ALA A 253 11.59 -21.37 7.28
CA ALA A 253 10.53 -21.39 6.26
C ALA A 253 9.77 -20.06 6.25
N GLN A 254 9.37 -19.53 7.40
CA GLN A 254 8.62 -18.27 7.50
C GLN A 254 9.42 -17.06 7.00
N VAL A 255 10.72 -17.00 7.30
CA VAL A 255 11.59 -15.92 6.80
C VAL A 255 11.76 -16.02 5.28
N THR A 256 12.00 -17.22 4.77
CA THR A 256 12.17 -17.47 3.33
C THR A 256 10.89 -17.12 2.57
N ASP A 257 9.74 -17.66 3.00
CA ASP A 257 8.44 -17.38 2.40
C ASP A 257 8.11 -15.88 2.42
N TYR A 258 8.42 -15.19 3.54
CA TYR A 258 8.23 -13.74 3.64
C TYR A 258 9.09 -13.00 2.62
N LEU A 259 10.39 -13.27 2.55
CA LEU A 259 11.27 -12.60 1.62
C LEU A 259 10.88 -12.89 0.15
N GLU A 260 10.51 -14.13 -0.18
CA GLU A 260 10.04 -14.52 -1.51
C GLU A 260 8.71 -13.86 -1.89
N SER A 261 7.86 -13.51 -0.90
CA SER A 261 6.60 -12.80 -1.14
C SER A 261 6.79 -11.34 -1.54
N LEU A 262 7.98 -10.75 -1.28
CA LEU A 262 8.27 -9.37 -1.64
C LEU A 262 8.46 -9.23 -3.16
N THR A 263 7.60 -8.47 -3.83
CA THR A 263 7.63 -8.26 -5.29
C THR A 263 8.93 -7.63 -5.80
N LEU A 264 9.67 -6.97 -4.91
CA LEU A 264 11.01 -6.43 -5.19
C LEU A 264 12.07 -7.53 -5.36
N ILE A 265 11.89 -8.69 -4.78
CA ILE A 265 12.85 -9.81 -4.90
C ILE A 265 12.51 -10.61 -6.16
N ARG A 266 13.50 -10.76 -7.05
CA ARG A 266 13.39 -11.57 -8.27
C ARG A 266 13.79 -13.01 -8.00
N THR A 267 14.95 -13.20 -7.36
CA THR A 267 15.48 -14.48 -6.95
C THR A 267 16.05 -14.36 -5.55
N LEU A 268 15.87 -15.39 -4.76
CA LEU A 268 16.40 -15.51 -3.40
C LEU A 268 17.20 -16.83 -3.31
N ALA A 269 18.42 -16.76 -2.82
CA ALA A 269 19.25 -17.92 -2.57
C ALA A 269 19.87 -17.82 -1.18
N VAL A 270 19.99 -18.93 -0.47
CA VAL A 270 20.74 -19.00 0.77
C VAL A 270 22.23 -19.11 0.45
N GLU A 271 23.01 -18.20 0.97
CA GLU A 271 24.48 -18.19 0.83
C GLU A 271 25.14 -18.91 2.01
N GLU A 272 24.66 -18.67 3.23
CA GLU A 272 25.26 -19.21 4.44
C GLU A 272 24.22 -19.45 5.53
N LEU A 273 24.47 -20.50 6.32
CA LEU A 273 23.75 -20.85 7.53
C LEU A 273 24.78 -21.00 8.66
N SER A 274 24.75 -20.11 9.64
CA SER A 274 25.70 -20.12 10.76
C SER A 274 24.99 -19.89 12.08
N GLY A 275 24.89 -20.93 12.90
CA GLY A 275 24.16 -20.87 14.17
C GLY A 275 22.68 -20.55 13.98
N ASP A 276 22.24 -19.40 14.48
CA ASP A 276 20.89 -18.87 14.33
C ASP A 276 20.78 -17.77 13.24
N THR A 277 21.81 -17.64 12.43
CA THR A 277 21.90 -16.61 11.38
C THR A 277 21.80 -17.25 10.00
N VAL A 278 20.94 -16.69 9.15
CA VAL A 278 20.80 -17.05 7.74
C VAL A 278 21.22 -15.86 6.89
N VAL A 279 22.13 -16.08 5.96
CA VAL A 279 22.55 -15.09 4.98
C VAL A 279 21.92 -15.43 3.64
N TYR A 280 21.12 -14.53 3.11
CA TYR A 280 20.51 -14.64 1.80
C TYR A 280 21.17 -13.72 0.81
N ARG A 281 21.27 -14.19 -0.44
CA ARG A 281 21.56 -13.36 -1.60
C ARG A 281 20.29 -13.17 -2.42
N ALA A 282 19.87 -11.93 -2.56
CA ALA A 282 18.70 -11.55 -3.32
C ALA A 282 19.09 -10.77 -4.58
N GLU A 283 18.54 -11.16 -5.73
CA GLU A 283 18.47 -10.26 -6.89
C GLU A 283 17.22 -9.41 -6.78
N VAL A 284 17.38 -8.09 -6.70
CA VAL A 284 16.27 -7.18 -6.46
C VAL A 284 15.94 -6.32 -7.68
N ARG A 285 14.67 -5.99 -7.86
CA ARG A 285 14.21 -4.97 -8.80
C ARG A 285 14.37 -3.61 -8.14
N GLY A 286 15.34 -2.82 -8.60
CA GLY A 286 15.70 -1.55 -7.98
C GLY A 286 16.96 -1.66 -7.12
N ASP A 287 17.01 -0.97 -6.01
CA ASP A 287 18.16 -0.85 -5.13
C ASP A 287 17.93 -1.41 -3.71
N ALA A 288 19.02 -1.55 -2.94
CA ALA A 288 18.98 -2.05 -1.57
C ALA A 288 18.13 -1.18 -0.63
N SER A 289 18.05 0.13 -0.86
CA SER A 289 17.30 1.03 0.01
C SER A 289 15.79 0.87 -0.17
N ARG A 290 15.31 0.58 -1.39
CA ARG A 290 13.91 0.21 -1.65
C ARG A 290 13.54 -1.11 -1.01
N LEU A 291 14.42 -2.12 -1.15
CA LEU A 291 14.21 -3.40 -0.51
C LEU A 291 14.15 -3.26 1.02
N ALA A 292 15.08 -2.49 1.60
CA ALA A 292 15.08 -2.22 3.03
C ALA A 292 13.76 -1.60 3.50
N ARG A 293 13.25 -0.58 2.80
CA ARG A 293 11.94 0.02 3.11
C ARG A 293 10.79 -0.97 3.00
N ALA A 294 10.82 -1.87 2.01
CA ALA A 294 9.78 -2.89 1.87
C ALA A 294 9.83 -3.94 2.99
N ILE A 295 11.04 -4.33 3.42
CA ILE A 295 11.20 -5.24 4.56
C ILE A 295 10.77 -4.56 5.87
N ASP A 296 11.11 -3.29 6.05
CA ASP A 296 10.77 -2.50 7.25
C ASP A 296 9.25 -2.29 7.40
N LEU A 297 8.50 -2.28 6.30
CA LEU A 297 7.03 -2.25 6.34
C LEU A 297 6.44 -3.54 6.90
N GLY A 298 7.09 -4.68 6.68
CA GLY A 298 6.63 -5.96 7.20
C GLY A 298 6.91 -6.09 8.70
N ASN A 299 6.13 -6.90 9.38
CA ASN A 299 6.27 -7.14 10.82
C ASN A 299 7.10 -8.38 11.19
N ARG A 300 7.64 -9.08 10.18
CA ARG A 300 8.39 -10.34 10.37
C ARG A 300 9.86 -10.14 10.69
N LEU A 301 10.41 -9.04 10.20
CA LEU A 301 11.83 -8.73 10.36
C LEU A 301 11.98 -7.33 10.95
N GLU A 302 12.83 -7.19 11.96
CA GLU A 302 13.20 -5.93 12.59
C GLU A 302 14.64 -5.59 12.23
N ARG A 303 14.94 -4.34 11.91
CA ARG A 303 16.32 -3.92 11.67
C ARG A 303 17.20 -4.25 12.86
N ALA A 304 18.27 -4.99 12.60
CA ALA A 304 19.34 -5.20 13.56
C ALA A 304 20.45 -4.15 13.34
N GLN A 305 21.08 -3.69 14.42
CA GLN A 305 22.31 -2.91 14.31
C GLN A 305 23.34 -3.79 13.58
N SER A 306 24.06 -3.22 12.61
CA SER A 306 25.04 -3.93 11.79
C SER A 306 25.94 -4.80 12.65
N ALA A 307 26.07 -6.08 12.24
CA ALA A 307 26.97 -7.00 12.90
C ALA A 307 28.40 -6.44 12.89
N THR A 308 29.15 -6.71 13.92
CA THR A 308 30.55 -6.29 14.11
C THR A 308 31.49 -6.90 13.06
N ASP A 309 30.96 -7.74 12.17
CA ASP A 309 31.71 -8.42 11.12
C ASP A 309 31.87 -7.50 9.89
N PRO A 310 33.11 -7.13 9.51
CA PRO A 310 33.37 -6.30 8.35
C PRO A 310 32.87 -6.89 7.02
N ALA A 311 32.77 -8.22 6.91
CA ALA A 311 32.26 -8.93 5.72
C ALA A 311 30.75 -8.70 5.50
N LEU A 312 30.00 -8.38 6.56
CA LEU A 312 28.56 -8.12 6.54
C LEU A 312 28.22 -6.61 6.59
N SER A 313 29.21 -5.74 6.56
CA SER A 313 29.00 -4.29 6.69
C SER A 313 28.16 -3.68 5.55
N SER A 314 28.07 -4.33 4.39
CA SER A 314 27.23 -3.96 3.25
C SER A 314 25.91 -4.71 3.19
N ALA A 315 25.66 -5.65 4.13
CA ALA A 315 24.43 -6.44 4.17
C ALA A 315 23.31 -5.68 4.89
N LEU A 316 22.08 -5.90 4.43
CA LEU A 316 20.89 -5.52 5.18
C LEU A 316 20.74 -6.49 6.35
N SER A 317 20.86 -6.00 7.58
CA SER A 317 20.82 -6.83 8.80
C SER A 317 19.49 -6.73 9.50
N TYR A 318 18.87 -7.88 9.75
CA TYR A 318 17.56 -8.00 10.38
C TYR A 318 17.56 -9.06 11.50
N ARG A 319 16.59 -8.94 12.38
CA ARG A 319 16.23 -9.93 13.40
C ARG A 319 14.85 -10.49 13.08
N TYR A 320 14.71 -11.80 13.10
CA TYR A 320 13.42 -12.47 12.95
C TYR A 320 12.53 -12.22 14.17
N ARG A 321 11.26 -11.91 13.91
CA ARG A 321 10.16 -11.82 14.90
C ARG A 321 9.17 -12.95 14.62
N PRO A 322 9.00 -13.88 15.57
CA PRO A 322 8.08 -15.01 15.44
C PRO A 322 6.60 -14.59 15.39
#